data_f413526bdc638a121b1b31930985b44c
#
_entry.id   f413526bdc638a121b1b31930985b44c
#
_cell.length_a   1.000
_cell.length_b   1.000
_cell.length_c   1.000
_cell.angle_alpha   90.00
_cell.angle_beta   90.00
_cell.angle_gamma   90.00
#
_symmetry.space_group_name_H-M   'P 1'
#
loop_
_entity.id
_entity.type
_entity.pdbx_description
1 polymer ?
#
loop_
_entity_poly.entity_id
_entity_poly.type
_entity_poly.pdbx_seq_one_letter_code
_entity_poly.pdbx_strand_id
1 'polypeptide(L)'
;MNEANIALLRRAWTAYNQGDEEEFAACLTSDWKEYGSPDATEYGTLEDERRAMREHRIAFPDKHAEIHMILADDDTVACFLTIRATHTGKYLGLEPTGKTVIVHEMMFNRVRDGKLSVTYAMENGPGFYEQITGKKIPEQLDNLG
;
A
#
# COMPACT_ATOMS: atom_id res chain seq x y z
N MET A 1 -16.25 -8.71 -16.46
CA MET A 1 -15.09 -8.49 -15.61
C MET A 1 -14.59 -9.81 -15.03
N ASN A 2 -13.31 -9.90 -14.76
CA ASN A 2 -12.73 -11.10 -14.16
C ASN A 2 -12.94 -11.11 -12.64
N GLU A 3 -13.91 -11.89 -12.18
CA GLU A 3 -14.28 -11.96 -10.76
C GLU A 3 -13.16 -12.57 -9.89
N ALA A 4 -12.38 -13.51 -10.44
CA ALA A 4 -11.25 -14.11 -9.72
C ALA A 4 -10.17 -13.06 -9.39
N ASN A 5 -9.87 -12.17 -10.33
CA ASN A 5 -8.88 -11.10 -10.13
C ASN A 5 -9.39 -10.03 -9.16
N ILE A 6 -10.69 -9.74 -9.20
CA ILE A 6 -11.32 -8.86 -8.21
C ILE A 6 -11.22 -9.47 -6.82
N ALA A 7 -11.54 -10.75 -6.68
CA ALA A 7 -11.45 -11.46 -5.40
C ALA A 7 -10.01 -11.50 -4.87
N LEU A 8 -9.03 -11.69 -5.75
CA LEU A 8 -7.61 -11.66 -5.41
C LEU A 8 -7.21 -10.31 -4.78
N LEU A 9 -7.58 -9.21 -5.43
CA LEU A 9 -7.24 -7.88 -4.92
C LEU A 9 -7.95 -7.59 -3.59
N ARG A 10 -9.22 -7.95 -3.46
CA ARG A 10 -9.95 -7.80 -2.20
C ARG A 10 -9.35 -8.63 -1.08
N ARG A 11 -8.90 -9.85 -1.38
CA ARG A 11 -8.21 -10.72 -0.42
C ARG A 11 -6.91 -10.06 0.07
N ALA A 12 -6.11 -9.51 -0.84
CA ALA A 12 -4.88 -8.81 -0.49
C ALA A 12 -5.15 -7.62 0.43
N TRP A 13 -6.13 -6.78 0.11
CA TRP A 13 -6.45 -5.61 0.94
C TRP A 13 -7.12 -5.97 2.27
N THR A 14 -7.89 -7.05 2.33
CA THR A 14 -8.41 -7.57 3.59
C THR A 14 -7.27 -7.99 4.52
N ALA A 15 -6.29 -8.74 3.99
CA ALA A 15 -5.10 -9.12 4.74
C ALA A 15 -4.31 -7.90 5.22
N TYR A 16 -4.13 -6.92 4.34
CA TYR A 16 -3.47 -5.66 4.66
C TYR A 16 -4.17 -4.94 5.83
N ASN A 17 -5.50 -4.81 5.78
CA ASN A 17 -6.28 -4.16 6.83
C ASN A 17 -6.19 -4.90 8.17
N GLN A 18 -6.04 -6.22 8.13
CA GLN A 18 -5.89 -7.05 9.34
C GLN A 18 -4.44 -7.07 9.85
N GLY A 19 -3.50 -6.52 9.08
CA GLY A 19 -2.08 -6.63 9.37
C GLY A 19 -1.54 -8.05 9.23
N ASP A 20 -2.21 -8.87 8.45
CA ASP A 20 -1.80 -10.25 8.19
C ASP A 20 -0.79 -10.30 7.04
N GLU A 21 0.48 -10.17 7.39
CA GLU A 21 1.60 -10.15 6.47
C GLU A 21 1.72 -11.40 5.62
N GLU A 22 1.49 -12.56 6.21
CA GLU A 22 1.63 -13.85 5.53
C GLU A 22 0.53 -14.02 4.47
N GLU A 23 -0.70 -13.70 4.82
CA GLU A 23 -1.83 -13.77 3.88
C GLU A 23 -1.68 -12.73 2.77
N PHE A 24 -1.22 -11.52 3.10
CA PHE A 24 -0.91 -10.50 2.11
C PHE A 24 0.15 -11.00 1.12
N ALA A 25 1.28 -11.51 1.63
CA ALA A 25 2.35 -12.05 0.81
C ALA A 25 1.89 -13.22 -0.07
N ALA A 26 0.95 -14.04 0.43
CA ALA A 26 0.40 -15.16 -0.34
C ALA A 26 -0.37 -14.72 -1.59
N CYS A 27 -0.86 -13.48 -1.62
CA CYS A 27 -1.55 -12.89 -2.78
C CYS A 27 -0.59 -12.34 -3.84
N LEU A 28 0.70 -12.22 -3.53
CA LEU A 28 1.72 -11.62 -4.39
C LEU A 28 2.72 -12.68 -4.86
N THR A 29 3.28 -12.47 -6.06
CA THR A 29 4.41 -13.31 -6.50
C THR A 29 5.65 -12.97 -5.68
N SER A 30 6.58 -13.92 -5.54
CA SER A 30 7.83 -13.70 -4.79
C SER A 30 8.70 -12.60 -5.39
N ASP A 31 8.59 -12.38 -6.71
CA ASP A 31 9.30 -11.33 -7.44
C ASP A 31 8.47 -10.05 -7.64
N TRP A 32 7.36 -9.90 -6.91
CA TRP A 32 6.49 -8.72 -7.00
C TRP A 32 7.27 -7.43 -6.82
N LYS A 33 6.90 -6.43 -7.61
CA LYS A 33 7.48 -5.09 -7.54
C LYS A 33 6.39 -4.03 -7.62
N GLU A 34 6.59 -2.94 -6.91
CA GLU A 34 5.74 -1.76 -6.99
C GLU A 34 6.49 -0.57 -7.58
N TYR A 35 5.86 0.08 -8.54
CA TYR A 35 6.38 1.28 -9.20
C TYR A 35 5.41 2.44 -9.02
N GLY A 36 5.95 3.66 -8.92
CA GLY A 36 5.13 4.89 -8.87
C GLY A 36 4.55 5.27 -10.23
N SER A 37 5.14 4.78 -11.33
CA SER A 37 4.65 4.99 -12.69
C SER A 37 5.18 3.90 -13.61
N PRO A 38 4.56 3.70 -14.80
CA PRO A 38 5.03 2.66 -15.74
C PRO A 38 6.43 2.87 -16.29
N ASP A 39 6.94 4.10 -16.28
CA ASP A 39 8.29 4.45 -16.77
C ASP A 39 9.30 4.62 -15.63
N ALA A 40 8.91 4.38 -14.38
CA ALA A 40 9.82 4.44 -13.25
C ALA A 40 10.88 3.33 -13.32
N THR A 41 12.10 3.66 -12.93
CA THR A 41 13.21 2.71 -12.83
C THR A 41 13.40 2.21 -11.40
N GLU A 42 12.98 2.98 -10.41
CA GLU A 42 13.00 2.60 -9.01
C GLU A 42 11.72 1.86 -8.63
N TYR A 43 11.85 0.88 -7.74
CA TYR A 43 10.72 0.03 -7.34
C TYR A 43 10.86 -0.42 -5.89
N GLY A 44 9.71 -0.69 -5.26
CA GLY A 44 9.64 -1.38 -3.98
C GLY A 44 9.51 -2.89 -4.20
N THR A 45 10.02 -3.68 -3.26
CA THR A 45 9.95 -5.13 -3.26
C THR A 45 8.90 -5.62 -2.27
N LEU A 46 8.58 -6.92 -2.32
CA LEU A 46 7.69 -7.54 -1.33
C LEU A 46 8.25 -7.37 0.09
N GLU A 47 9.58 -7.49 0.27
CA GLU A 47 10.18 -7.30 1.61
C GLU A 47 10.08 -5.85 2.08
N ASP A 48 10.20 -4.89 1.18
CA ASP A 48 9.99 -3.46 1.51
C ASP A 48 8.55 -3.23 2.00
N GLU A 49 7.57 -3.83 1.31
CA GLU A 49 6.17 -3.70 1.69
C GLU A 49 5.87 -4.38 3.03
N ARG A 50 6.43 -5.56 3.27
CA ARG A 50 6.28 -6.26 4.55
C ARG A 50 6.86 -5.43 5.69
N ARG A 51 8.02 -4.82 5.48
CA ARG A 51 8.64 -3.93 6.46
C ARG A 51 7.76 -2.70 6.72
N ALA A 52 7.23 -2.08 5.67
CA ALA A 52 6.31 -0.95 5.79
C ALA A 52 5.04 -1.33 6.55
N MET A 53 4.48 -2.51 6.30
CA MET A 53 3.33 -3.02 7.05
C MET A 53 3.62 -3.12 8.55
N ARG A 54 4.80 -3.63 8.93
CA ARG A 54 5.22 -3.74 10.33
C ARG A 54 5.37 -2.37 10.99
N GLU A 55 6.06 -1.44 10.31
CA GLU A 55 6.26 -0.08 10.80
C GLU A 55 4.93 0.66 10.95
N HIS A 56 4.06 0.54 9.97
CA HIS A 56 2.75 1.19 10.01
C HIS A 56 1.83 0.61 11.08
N ARG A 57 1.94 -0.69 11.39
CA ARG A 57 1.16 -1.29 12.47
C ARG A 57 1.47 -0.67 13.82
N ILE A 58 2.74 -0.34 14.06
CA ILE A 58 3.18 0.33 15.29
C ILE A 58 2.69 1.78 15.31
N ALA A 59 2.91 2.50 14.21
CA ALA A 59 2.63 3.94 14.13
C ALA A 59 1.14 4.25 13.98
N PHE A 60 0.42 3.42 13.22
CA PHE A 60 -0.96 3.63 12.79
C PHE A 60 -1.78 2.34 13.00
N PRO A 61 -2.04 1.94 14.25
CA PRO A 61 -2.69 0.65 14.52
C PRO A 61 -4.12 0.56 13.99
N ASP A 62 -4.78 1.68 13.73
CA ASP A 62 -6.13 1.75 13.15
C ASP A 62 -6.14 1.91 11.62
N LYS A 63 -4.98 1.82 10.98
CA LYS A 63 -4.87 1.99 9.53
C LYS A 63 -5.83 1.08 8.78
N HIS A 64 -6.63 1.67 7.90
CA HIS A 64 -7.65 0.96 7.14
C HIS A 64 -7.78 1.52 5.72
N ALA A 65 -7.75 0.63 4.73
CA ALA A 65 -7.99 0.93 3.33
C ALA A 65 -9.41 0.57 2.95
N GLU A 66 -10.11 1.50 2.31
CA GLU A 66 -11.45 1.31 1.76
C GLU A 66 -11.38 1.39 0.24
N ILE A 67 -11.78 0.32 -0.44
CA ILE A 67 -11.84 0.29 -1.91
C ILE A 67 -13.15 0.89 -2.36
N HIS A 68 -13.09 1.94 -3.20
CA HIS A 68 -14.26 2.61 -3.75
C HIS A 68 -14.67 2.05 -5.10
N MET A 69 -13.69 1.73 -5.94
CA MET A 69 -13.91 1.21 -7.29
C MET A 69 -12.89 0.13 -7.58
N ILE A 70 -13.31 -0.91 -8.30
CA ILE A 70 -12.46 -2.00 -8.72
C ILE A 70 -12.90 -2.50 -10.09
N LEU A 71 -11.93 -2.67 -10.99
CA LEU A 71 -12.14 -3.17 -12.35
C LEU A 71 -11.08 -4.21 -12.65
N ALA A 72 -11.47 -5.25 -13.38
CA ALA A 72 -10.52 -6.30 -13.75
C ALA A 72 -10.81 -6.88 -15.13
N ASP A 73 -9.75 -7.27 -15.80
CA ASP A 73 -9.79 -8.17 -16.96
C ASP A 73 -8.92 -9.41 -16.65
N ASP A 74 -8.48 -10.14 -17.68
CA ASP A 74 -7.83 -11.42 -17.50
C ASP A 74 -6.42 -11.34 -16.90
N ASP A 75 -5.72 -10.22 -17.04
CA ASP A 75 -4.35 -10.06 -16.57
C ASP A 75 -4.11 -8.79 -15.73
N THR A 76 -5.15 -8.01 -15.48
CA THR A 76 -5.02 -6.73 -14.75
C THR A 76 -6.20 -6.53 -13.82
N VAL A 77 -5.92 -6.01 -12.63
CA VAL A 77 -6.95 -5.54 -11.72
C VAL A 77 -6.56 -4.15 -11.18
N ALA A 78 -7.48 -3.20 -11.29
CA ALA A 78 -7.26 -1.82 -10.90
C ALA A 78 -8.25 -1.41 -9.81
N CYS A 79 -7.84 -0.52 -8.92
CA CYS A 79 -8.74 0.03 -7.93
C CYS A 79 -8.42 1.48 -7.58
N PHE A 80 -9.42 2.15 -7.02
CA PHE A 80 -9.29 3.43 -6.35
C PHE A 80 -9.67 3.21 -4.89
N LEU A 81 -8.80 3.60 -3.96
CA LEU A 81 -9.02 3.41 -2.54
C LEU A 81 -8.62 4.63 -1.72
N THR A 82 -9.11 4.66 -0.47
CA THR A 82 -8.70 5.66 0.52
C THR A 82 -8.15 4.93 1.74
N ILE A 83 -6.99 5.36 2.21
CA ILE A 83 -6.38 4.87 3.44
C ILE A 83 -6.56 5.95 4.51
N ARG A 84 -7.07 5.56 5.68
CA ARG A 84 -7.20 6.43 6.86
C ARG A 84 -6.45 5.82 8.01
N ALA A 85 -5.79 6.67 8.81
CA ALA A 85 -5.04 6.22 9.97
C ALA A 85 -4.86 7.35 10.97
N THR A 86 -4.63 6.98 12.24
CA THR A 86 -4.31 7.94 13.32
C THR A 86 -2.91 7.65 13.83
N HIS A 87 -2.07 8.67 13.92
CA HIS A 87 -0.69 8.57 14.38
C HIS A 87 -0.65 8.46 15.90
N THR A 88 -0.72 7.24 16.42
CA THR A 88 -0.76 6.96 17.86
C THR A 88 0.47 6.20 18.36
N GLY A 89 1.35 5.74 17.46
CA GLY A 89 2.61 5.11 17.81
C GLY A 89 3.80 5.82 17.14
N LYS A 90 5.01 5.45 17.54
CA LYS A 90 6.23 6.05 16.97
C LYS A 90 6.36 5.71 15.46
N TYR A 91 6.67 6.71 14.64
CA TYR A 91 6.84 6.56 13.20
C TYR A 91 8.11 7.25 12.73
N LEU A 92 9.06 6.51 12.18
CA LEU A 92 10.33 7.02 11.65
C LEU A 92 11.03 7.98 12.62
N GLY A 93 11.04 7.64 13.91
CA GLY A 93 11.63 8.44 14.96
C GLY A 93 10.76 9.57 15.50
N LEU A 94 9.57 9.77 14.93
CA LEU A 94 8.61 10.79 15.40
C LEU A 94 7.73 10.24 16.52
N GLU A 95 7.58 11.01 17.59
CA GLU A 95 6.64 10.67 18.64
C GLU A 95 5.20 10.80 18.17
N PRO A 96 4.24 10.05 18.75
CA PRO A 96 2.84 10.14 18.38
C PRO A 96 2.28 11.55 18.43
N THR A 97 1.62 11.99 17.35
CA THR A 97 1.01 13.32 17.25
C THR A 97 -0.50 13.31 17.46
N GLY A 98 -1.15 12.15 17.39
CA GLY A 98 -2.60 12.02 17.40
C GLY A 98 -3.28 12.51 16.13
N LYS A 99 -2.52 12.92 15.11
CA LYS A 99 -3.09 13.42 13.85
C LYS A 99 -3.70 12.29 13.04
N THR A 100 -4.84 12.56 12.41
CA THR A 100 -5.43 11.69 11.41
C THR A 100 -4.81 11.99 10.05
N VAL A 101 -4.41 10.94 9.33
CA VAL A 101 -3.86 11.03 7.98
C VAL A 101 -4.80 10.33 7.01
N ILE A 102 -4.91 10.86 5.81
CA ILE A 102 -5.77 10.34 4.75
C ILE A 102 -4.96 10.34 3.46
N VAL A 103 -4.92 9.18 2.78
CA VAL A 103 -4.26 9.02 1.50
C VAL A 103 -5.26 8.44 0.51
N HIS A 104 -5.39 9.07 -0.65
CA HIS A 104 -6.15 8.55 -1.79
C HIS A 104 -5.17 7.93 -2.78
N GLU A 105 -5.44 6.72 -3.20
CA GLU A 105 -4.52 5.95 -4.02
C GLU A 105 -5.26 5.27 -5.17
N MET A 106 -4.65 5.32 -6.35
CA MET A 106 -5.07 4.54 -7.51
C MET A 106 -3.97 3.56 -7.85
N MET A 107 -4.35 2.33 -8.21
CA MET A 107 -3.37 1.33 -8.59
C MET A 107 -3.84 0.44 -9.74
N PHE A 108 -2.87 0.03 -10.54
CA PHE A 108 -3.00 -1.02 -11.54
C PHE A 108 -2.11 -2.18 -11.15
N ASN A 109 -2.67 -3.37 -11.08
CA ASN A 109 -1.93 -4.57 -10.71
C ASN A 109 -1.95 -5.56 -11.88
N ARG A 110 -0.78 -6.07 -12.26
CA ARG A 110 -0.69 -7.20 -13.19
C ARG A 110 -0.90 -8.49 -12.41
N VAL A 111 -1.59 -9.43 -13.04
CA VAL A 111 -1.84 -10.75 -12.46
C VAL A 111 -1.08 -11.80 -13.26
N ARG A 112 -0.37 -12.66 -12.56
CA ARG A 112 0.37 -13.79 -13.12
C ARG A 112 0.20 -14.99 -12.20
N ASP A 113 -0.21 -16.13 -12.76
CA ASP A 113 -0.41 -17.37 -12.01
C ASP A 113 -1.31 -17.20 -10.77
N GLY A 114 -2.37 -16.41 -10.92
CA GLY A 114 -3.35 -16.17 -9.85
C GLY A 114 -2.84 -15.29 -8.71
N LYS A 115 -1.75 -14.54 -8.92
CA LYS A 115 -1.16 -13.63 -7.92
C LYS A 115 -0.84 -12.28 -8.54
N LEU A 116 -0.79 -11.25 -7.70
CA LEU A 116 -0.35 -9.93 -8.12
C LEU A 116 1.16 -9.97 -8.35
N SER A 117 1.61 -9.58 -9.54
CA SER A 117 3.02 -9.67 -9.94
C SER A 117 3.72 -8.33 -10.05
N VAL A 118 2.98 -7.29 -10.44
CA VAL A 118 3.47 -5.91 -10.52
C VAL A 118 2.34 -4.98 -10.11
N THR A 119 2.67 -3.97 -9.32
CA THR A 119 1.74 -2.90 -8.95
C THR A 119 2.30 -1.57 -9.42
N TYR A 120 1.46 -0.77 -10.08
CA TYR A 120 1.71 0.64 -10.34
C TYR A 120 0.75 1.42 -9.45
N ALA A 121 1.30 2.18 -8.50
CA ALA A 121 0.49 2.90 -7.52
C ALA A 121 0.79 4.40 -7.55
N MET A 122 -0.26 5.21 -7.54
CA MET A 122 -0.15 6.67 -7.48
C MET A 122 -1.00 7.21 -6.34
N GLU A 123 -0.41 8.04 -5.50
CA GLU A 123 -1.11 8.74 -4.44
C GLU A 123 -1.47 10.16 -4.86
N ASN A 124 -2.62 10.64 -4.42
CA ASN A 124 -3.03 12.02 -4.61
C ASN A 124 -2.75 12.81 -3.33
N GLY A 125 -1.82 13.76 -3.41
CA GLY A 125 -1.45 14.64 -2.31
C GLY A 125 -0.30 14.09 -1.45
N PRO A 126 -0.06 14.71 -0.28
CA PRO A 126 1.06 14.33 0.58
C PRO A 126 0.84 12.97 1.23
N GLY A 127 1.94 12.22 1.39
CA GLY A 127 1.96 10.95 2.11
C GLY A 127 1.87 11.14 3.64
N PHE A 128 1.98 10.04 4.37
CA PHE A 128 1.82 10.03 5.83
C PHE A 128 2.81 10.95 6.54
N TYR A 129 4.09 10.85 6.21
CA TYR A 129 5.13 11.66 6.86
C TYR A 129 4.86 13.16 6.69
N GLU A 130 4.55 13.59 5.48
CA GLU A 130 4.29 14.99 5.18
C GLU A 130 3.02 15.50 5.86
N GLN A 131 1.97 14.69 5.95
CA GLN A 131 0.75 15.05 6.66
C GLN A 131 1.00 15.23 8.16
N ILE A 132 1.89 14.43 8.75
CA ILE A 132 2.23 14.51 10.18
C ILE A 132 3.12 15.72 10.49
N THR A 133 4.14 15.95 9.66
CA THR A 133 5.21 16.93 9.95
C THR A 133 5.05 18.26 9.20
N GLY A 134 4.28 18.30 8.11
CA GLY A 134 4.24 19.41 7.18
C GLY A 134 5.48 19.53 6.30
N LYS A 135 6.36 18.54 6.33
CA LYS A 135 7.63 18.53 5.58
C LYS A 135 7.73 17.27 4.73
N LYS A 136 8.41 17.37 3.60
CA LYS A 136 8.69 16.19 2.77
C LYS A 136 9.55 15.19 3.54
N ILE A 137 9.33 13.90 3.28
CA ILE A 137 10.13 12.84 3.87
C ILE A 137 11.61 13.02 3.46
N PRO A 138 12.58 12.96 4.40
CA PRO A 138 13.99 13.01 4.06
C PRO A 138 14.37 11.85 3.13
N GLU A 139 15.24 12.10 2.16
CA GLU A 139 15.65 11.14 1.13
C GLU A 139 16.08 9.79 1.73
N GLN A 140 16.85 9.81 2.82
CA GLN A 140 17.32 8.60 3.47
C GLN A 140 16.22 7.79 4.17
N LEU A 141 15.02 8.34 4.31
CA LEU A 141 13.85 7.67 4.90
C LEU A 141 12.76 7.36 3.88
N ASP A 142 12.93 7.79 2.64
CA ASP A 142 11.90 7.69 1.59
C ASP A 142 11.48 6.23 1.31
N ASN A 143 12.40 5.29 1.46
CA ASN A 143 12.15 3.86 1.25
C ASN A 143 11.33 3.21 2.38
N LEU A 144 11.00 3.94 3.44
CA LEU A 144 10.28 3.41 4.61
C LEU A 144 8.81 3.82 4.65
N GLY A 145 8.37 4.56 3.69
CA GLY A 145 7.02 5.00 3.75
C GLY A 145 6.41 5.73 2.70
#